data_dc9810e0fd00d156a92c288bd26edd35
#
_entry.id   dc9810e0fd00d156a92c288bd26edd35
#
_cell.length_a   1.000
_cell.length_b   1.000
_cell.length_c   1.000
_cell.angle_alpha   90.00
_cell.angle_beta   90.00
_cell.angle_gamma   90.00
#
_symmetry.space_group_name_H-M   'P 1'
#
loop_
_entity.id
_entity.type
_entity.pdbx_description
1 polymer ?
#
loop_
_entity_poly.entity_id
_entity_poly.type
_entity_poly.pdbx_seq_one_letter_code
_entity_poly.pdbx_strand_id
1 'polypeptide(L)' 'SLAGIDLTDNDIEGIVLSQSLSELRGAILSSEQCEVIARLLGVRVKS' A
#
# COMPACT_ATOMS: atom_id res chain seq x y z
N SER A 1 8.29 -11.45 1.85
CA SER A 1 7.51 -10.63 2.77
C SER A 1 8.17 -9.28 3.00
N LEU A 2 7.37 -8.21 3.01
CA LEU A 2 7.85 -6.84 3.26
C LEU A 2 7.59 -6.41 4.71
N ALA A 3 7.32 -7.35 5.60
CA ALA A 3 7.01 -7.05 7.00
C ALA A 3 8.13 -6.24 7.66
N GLY A 4 7.76 -5.15 8.31
CA GLY A 4 8.69 -4.27 9.00
C GLY A 4 9.45 -3.29 8.12
N ILE A 5 9.29 -3.38 6.81
CA ILE A 5 9.96 -2.48 5.88
C ILE A 5 9.17 -1.18 5.76
N ASP A 6 9.83 -0.06 5.91
CA ASP A 6 9.23 1.25 5.77
C ASP A 6 9.21 1.63 4.29
N LEU A 7 8.02 1.68 3.72
CA LEU A 7 7.82 2.02 2.31
C LEU A 7 7.26 3.44 2.12
N THR A 8 7.22 4.26 3.17
CA THR A 8 6.78 5.65 3.02
C THR A 8 7.65 6.38 1.99
N ASP A 9 7.06 7.32 1.28
CA ASP A 9 7.72 8.08 0.21
C ASP A 9 8.09 7.27 -1.03
N ASN A 10 7.64 6.01 -1.12
CA ASN A 10 7.83 5.20 -2.32
C ASN A 10 6.55 5.19 -3.16
N ASP A 11 6.69 4.83 -4.44
CA ASP A 11 5.54 4.68 -5.34
C ASP A 11 4.77 3.41 -4.99
N ILE A 12 3.75 3.55 -4.14
CA ILE A 12 2.99 2.40 -3.67
C ILE A 12 2.17 1.76 -4.80
N GLU A 13 1.73 2.55 -5.78
CA GLU A 13 0.97 2.00 -6.90
C GLU A 13 1.81 1.00 -7.69
N GLY A 14 3.06 1.35 -7.99
CA GLY A 14 3.97 0.44 -8.68
C GLY A 14 4.25 -0.81 -7.85
N ILE A 15 4.41 -0.66 -6.55
CA ILE A 15 4.66 -1.78 -5.66
C ILE A 15 3.47 -2.73 -5.62
N VAL A 16 2.25 -2.19 -5.51
CA VAL A 16 1.03 -3.00 -5.47
C VAL A 16 0.83 -3.75 -6.77
N LEU A 17 1.15 -3.13 -7.90
CA LEU A 17 1.00 -3.78 -9.20
C LEU A 17 2.04 -4.89 -9.41
N SER A 18 3.20 -4.78 -8.79
CA SER A 18 4.28 -5.77 -8.96
C SER A 18 4.28 -6.86 -7.89
N GLN A 19 3.60 -6.63 -6.76
CA GLN A 19 3.57 -7.57 -5.64
C GLN A 19 2.14 -7.92 -5.28
N SER A 20 1.93 -9.09 -4.69
CA SER A 20 0.62 -9.42 -4.17
C SER A 20 0.38 -8.61 -2.88
N LEU A 21 -0.90 -8.37 -2.56
CA LEU A 21 -1.24 -7.63 -1.34
C LEU A 21 -0.75 -8.35 -0.08
N SER A 22 -0.68 -9.67 -0.12
CA SER A 22 -0.20 -10.43 1.04
C SER A 22 1.27 -10.14 1.34
N GLU A 23 2.06 -9.76 0.34
CA GLU A 23 3.46 -9.39 0.55
C GLU A 23 3.61 -8.10 1.34
N LEU A 24 2.59 -7.25 1.33
CA LEU A 24 2.60 -5.98 2.05
C LEU A 24 2.26 -6.13 3.54
N ARG A 25 1.92 -7.34 3.97
CA ARG A 25 1.56 -7.55 5.38
C ARG A 25 2.70 -7.10 6.29
N GLY A 26 2.40 -6.20 7.21
CA GLY A 26 3.37 -5.69 8.15
C GLY A 26 4.27 -4.58 7.63
N ALA A 27 4.14 -4.20 6.37
CA ALA A 27 4.89 -3.06 5.83
C ALA A 27 4.38 -1.76 6.45
N ILE A 28 5.25 -0.77 6.50
CA ILE A 28 4.92 0.53 7.06
C ILE A 28 4.61 1.49 5.92
N LEU A 29 3.41 2.06 5.95
CA LEU A 29 2.93 2.98 4.90
C LEU A 29 2.35 4.24 5.53
N SER A 30 2.33 5.31 4.75
CA SER A 30 1.64 6.53 5.15
C SER A 30 0.13 6.39 4.89
N SER A 31 -0.65 7.28 5.49
CA SER A 31 -2.10 7.29 5.25
C SER A 31 -2.42 7.59 3.78
N GLU A 32 -1.64 8.44 3.12
CA GLU A 32 -1.83 8.72 1.70
C GLU A 32 -1.63 7.47 0.85
N GLN A 33 -0.61 6.69 1.17
CA GLN A 33 -0.35 5.44 0.46
C GLN A 33 -1.48 4.43 0.68
N CYS A 34 -2.03 4.38 1.89
CA CYS A 34 -3.17 3.52 2.18
C CYS A 34 -4.40 3.91 1.36
N GLU A 35 -4.62 5.20 1.14
CA GLU A 35 -5.70 5.67 0.28
C GLU A 35 -5.51 5.19 -1.16
N VAL A 36 -4.28 5.23 -1.67
CA VAL A 36 -3.99 4.75 -3.02
C VAL A 36 -4.35 3.27 -3.13
N ILE A 37 -3.96 2.47 -2.16
CA ILE A 37 -4.29 1.04 -2.15
C ILE A 37 -5.81 0.83 -2.16
N ALA A 38 -6.52 1.57 -1.32
CA ALA A 38 -7.99 1.45 -1.25
C ALA A 38 -8.63 1.76 -2.60
N ARG A 39 -8.15 2.80 -3.28
CA ARG A 39 -8.69 3.16 -4.60
C ARG A 39 -8.39 2.10 -5.64
N LEU A 40 -7.21 1.51 -5.59
CA LEU A 40 -6.85 0.43 -6.53
C LEU A 40 -7.75 -0.78 -6.34
N LEU A 41 -8.21 -1.02 -5.12
CA LEU A 41 -9.14 -2.11 -4.80
C LEU A 41 -10.59 -1.76 -5.10
N GLY A 42 -10.89 -0.51 -5.46
CA GLY A 42 -12.24 -0.06 -5.69
C GLY A 42 -12.99 0.31 -4.41
N VAL A 43 -12.28 0.41 -3.29
CA VAL A 43 -12.87 0.80 -2.02
C VAL A 43 -13.01 2.31 -1.97
N ARG A 44 -14.17 2.78 -1.50
CA ARG A 44 -14.38 4.22 -1.33
C ARG A 44 -13.78 4.67 0.00
N VAL A 45 -13.01 5.73 -0.05
CA VAL A 45 -12.38 6.30 1.14
C VAL A 45 -13.23 7.48 1.62
N LYS A 46 -13.67 7.41 2.86
CA LYS A 46 -14.43 8.49 3.48
C LYS A 46 -13.49 9.30 4.35
N SER A 47 -13.43 10.58 4.10
CA SER A 47 -12.59 11.48 4.88
C SER A 47 -13.38 12.23 5.94
#